data_77028e81cd75406b297486a67fd53322
#
_entry.id   77028e81cd75406b297486a67fd53322
#
_cell.length_a   1.000
_cell.length_b   1.000
_cell.length_c   1.000
_cell.angle_alpha   90.00
_cell.angle_beta   90.00
_cell.angle_gamma   90.00
#
_symmetry.space_group_name_H-M   'P 1'
#
loop_
_entity.id
_entity.type
_entity.pdbx_description
1 polymer ?
#
loop_
_entity_poly.entity_id
_entity_poly.type
_entity_poly.pdbx_seq_one_letter_code
_entity_poly.pdbx_strand_id
1 'polypeptide(L)'
;MPFHVIQKNIVTMQVDAIVNAANTALKAGEGVCKAIFNAAGHERLQQACDRIGHCAVGEAVATDAFALTANYVIHTPGPIYIDGNHNEERLLHACYISSLSLASTLDCSSIAFPLIS
;
A
#
# COMPACT_ATOMS: atom_id res chain seq x y z
N MET A 1 -12.59 11.00 9.33
CA MET A 1 -11.48 10.17 9.87
C MET A 1 -10.35 11.10 10.31
N PRO A 2 -9.95 11.09 11.58
CA PRO A 2 -8.85 11.95 12.02
C PRO A 2 -7.52 11.49 11.42
N PHE A 3 -6.66 12.44 11.17
CA PHE A 3 -5.35 12.21 10.58
C PHE A 3 -4.26 12.41 11.65
N HIS A 4 -3.38 11.43 11.79
CA HIS A 4 -2.27 11.48 12.74
C HIS A 4 -0.96 11.11 12.05
N VAL A 5 0.09 11.85 12.35
CA VAL A 5 1.45 11.48 11.94
C VAL A 5 2.14 10.88 13.16
N ILE A 6 2.55 9.62 13.06
CA ILE A 6 3.16 8.90 14.17
C ILE A 6 4.42 8.18 13.70
N GLN A 7 5.33 7.95 14.64
CA GLN A 7 6.54 7.17 14.41
C GLN A 7 6.32 5.75 14.91
N LYS A 8 5.82 4.87 14.03
CA LYS A 8 5.60 3.46 14.35
C LYS A 8 5.90 2.59 13.14
N ASN A 9 6.25 1.34 13.40
CA ASN A 9 6.38 0.36 12.35
C ASN A 9 4.99 0.01 11.82
N ILE A 10 4.75 0.23 10.53
CA ILE A 10 3.43 0.04 9.93
C ILE A 10 2.89 -1.38 10.10
N VAL A 11 3.77 -2.39 10.12
CA VAL A 11 3.34 -3.79 10.24
C VAL A 11 2.78 -4.13 11.62
N THR A 12 3.01 -3.29 12.61
CA THR A 12 2.46 -3.48 13.96
C THR A 12 1.19 -2.66 14.21
N MET A 13 0.76 -1.87 13.24
CA MET A 13 -0.41 -1.01 13.40
C MET A 13 -1.70 -1.83 13.46
N GLN A 14 -2.55 -1.47 14.42
CA GLN A 14 -3.87 -2.09 14.57
C GLN A 14 -4.90 -1.22 13.83
N VAL A 15 -4.95 -1.39 12.53
CA VAL A 15 -5.85 -0.67 11.61
C VAL A 15 -6.52 -1.67 10.68
N ASP A 16 -7.59 -1.24 10.00
CA ASP A 16 -8.29 -2.13 9.08
C ASP A 16 -7.47 -2.41 7.82
N ALA A 17 -6.76 -1.42 7.34
CA ALA A 17 -5.91 -1.58 6.16
C ALA A 17 -4.58 -0.89 6.35
N ILE A 18 -3.50 -1.52 5.88
CA ILE A 18 -2.20 -0.85 5.73
C ILE A 18 -1.90 -0.71 4.25
N VAL A 19 -1.25 0.40 3.90
CA VAL A 19 -0.89 0.68 2.51
C VAL A 19 0.55 0.26 2.29
N ASN A 20 0.77 -0.44 1.19
CA ASN A 20 2.09 -0.84 0.73
C ASN A 20 2.52 0.07 -0.43
N ALA A 21 3.69 0.69 -0.30
CA ALA A 21 4.31 1.42 -1.40
C ALA A 21 4.85 0.37 -2.38
N ALA A 22 4.02 -0.01 -3.33
CA ALA A 22 4.25 -1.15 -4.22
C ALA A 22 5.03 -0.73 -5.47
N ASN A 23 5.47 -1.73 -6.22
CA ASN A 23 5.88 -1.56 -7.61
C ASN A 23 4.75 -2.02 -8.53
N THR A 24 4.84 -1.66 -9.81
CA THR A 24 3.76 -1.95 -10.76
C THR A 24 3.58 -3.43 -11.04
N ALA A 25 4.62 -4.24 -10.84
CA ALA A 25 4.56 -5.69 -11.01
C ALA A 25 3.99 -6.41 -9.79
N LEU A 26 3.75 -5.69 -8.69
CA LEU A 26 3.24 -6.22 -7.42
C LEU A 26 4.16 -7.33 -6.85
N LYS A 27 5.46 -7.15 -7.00
CA LYS A 27 6.45 -8.07 -6.47
C LYS A 27 7.02 -7.55 -5.15
N ALA A 28 7.42 -8.47 -4.29
CA ALA A 28 8.10 -8.09 -3.05
C ALA A 28 9.33 -7.26 -3.39
N GLY A 29 9.46 -6.10 -2.74
CA GLY A 29 10.58 -5.18 -2.97
C GLY A 29 11.41 -5.00 -1.72
N GLU A 30 11.99 -3.83 -1.59
CA GLU A 30 12.84 -3.47 -0.47
C GLU A 30 12.11 -2.57 0.53
N GLY A 31 12.73 -2.28 1.66
CA GLY A 31 12.21 -1.34 2.65
C GLY A 31 10.87 -1.78 3.25
N VAL A 32 9.92 -0.86 3.29
CA VAL A 32 8.59 -1.13 3.87
C VAL A 32 7.87 -2.25 3.13
N CYS A 33 8.00 -2.30 1.81
CA CYS A 33 7.39 -3.37 1.00
C CYS A 33 7.88 -4.74 1.45
N LYS A 34 9.19 -4.89 1.64
CA LYS A 34 9.78 -6.14 2.14
C LYS A 34 9.26 -6.48 3.54
N ALA A 35 9.19 -5.49 4.43
CA ALA A 35 8.71 -5.69 5.79
C ALA A 35 7.25 -6.17 5.81
N ILE A 36 6.40 -5.58 4.96
CA ILE A 36 5.00 -5.98 4.84
C ILE A 36 4.88 -7.41 4.34
N PHE A 37 5.60 -7.77 3.28
CA PHE A 37 5.56 -9.13 2.73
C PHE A 37 6.02 -10.16 3.76
N ASN A 38 7.12 -9.87 4.48
CA ASN A 38 7.64 -10.79 5.49
C ASN A 38 6.67 -10.96 6.65
N ALA A 39 6.06 -9.87 7.12
CA ALA A 39 5.13 -9.92 8.25
C ALA A 39 3.80 -10.59 7.89
N ALA A 40 3.32 -10.39 6.68
CA ALA A 40 2.07 -11.01 6.19
C ALA A 40 2.23 -12.51 5.91
N GLY A 41 3.42 -12.92 5.56
CA GLY A 41 3.72 -14.26 5.02
C GLY A 41 4.07 -14.11 3.54
N HIS A 42 5.36 -14.10 3.24
CA HIS A 42 5.89 -13.74 1.93
C HIS A 42 5.22 -14.49 0.77
N GLU A 43 5.12 -15.82 0.89
CA GLU A 43 4.59 -16.64 -0.21
C GLU A 43 3.10 -16.37 -0.45
N ARG A 44 2.32 -16.29 0.63
CA ARG A 44 0.87 -16.09 0.54
C ARG A 44 0.54 -14.72 -0.03
N LEU A 45 1.23 -13.69 0.43
CA LEU A 45 1.00 -12.34 -0.09
C LEU A 45 1.46 -12.24 -1.53
N GLN A 46 2.61 -12.83 -1.88
CA GLN A 46 3.08 -12.80 -3.26
C GLN A 46 2.10 -13.53 -4.20
N GLN A 47 1.57 -14.67 -3.78
CA GLN A 47 0.58 -15.40 -4.59
C GLN A 47 -0.68 -14.55 -4.81
N ALA A 48 -1.15 -13.86 -3.78
CA ALA A 48 -2.31 -12.97 -3.91
C ALA A 48 -2.03 -11.83 -4.88
N CYS A 49 -0.84 -11.24 -4.80
CA CYS A 49 -0.41 -10.19 -5.73
C CYS A 49 -0.28 -10.72 -7.16
N ASP A 50 0.25 -11.92 -7.33
CA ASP A 50 0.41 -12.54 -8.65
C ASP A 50 -0.92 -12.80 -9.35
N ARG A 51 -1.98 -13.09 -8.59
CA ARG A 51 -3.32 -13.26 -9.16
C ARG A 51 -3.86 -11.97 -9.75
N ILE A 52 -3.48 -10.83 -9.17
CA ILE A 52 -3.84 -9.50 -9.71
C ILE A 52 -2.93 -9.17 -10.90
N GLY A 53 -1.65 -9.41 -10.76
CA GLY A 53 -0.64 -9.35 -11.81
C GLY A 53 0.00 -8.00 -12.03
N HIS A 54 -0.74 -6.90 -11.93
CA HIS A 54 -0.22 -5.57 -12.25
C HIS A 54 -1.08 -4.49 -11.61
N CYS A 55 -0.46 -3.39 -11.25
CA CYS A 55 -1.15 -2.19 -10.78
C CYS A 55 -0.41 -0.96 -11.32
N ALA A 56 -1.12 -0.08 -11.99
CA ALA A 56 -0.51 1.12 -12.57
C ALA A 56 -0.15 2.14 -11.50
N VAL A 57 0.84 2.97 -11.79
CA VAL A 57 1.22 4.09 -10.91
C VAL A 57 0.00 4.98 -10.67
N GLY A 58 -0.27 5.30 -9.40
CA GLY A 58 -1.41 6.12 -9.00
C GLY A 58 -2.70 5.36 -8.77
N GLU A 59 -2.74 4.08 -9.11
CA GLU A 59 -3.88 3.21 -8.83
C GLU A 59 -3.65 2.41 -7.56
N ALA A 60 -4.65 1.67 -7.09
CA ALA A 60 -4.55 0.85 -5.89
C ALA A 60 -5.34 -0.43 -6.07
N VAL A 61 -4.81 -1.51 -5.50
CA VAL A 61 -5.46 -2.81 -5.43
C VAL A 61 -5.33 -3.37 -4.03
N ALA A 62 -6.24 -4.23 -3.62
CA ALA A 62 -6.26 -4.79 -2.28
C ALA A 62 -6.05 -6.29 -2.30
N THR A 63 -5.35 -6.79 -1.29
CA THR A 63 -5.24 -8.21 -0.97
C THR A 63 -5.61 -8.44 0.48
N ASP A 64 -5.77 -9.71 0.86
CA ASP A 64 -5.82 -10.10 2.26
C ASP A 64 -4.47 -9.74 2.92
N ALA A 65 -4.50 -9.49 4.22
CA ALA A 65 -3.30 -9.16 4.98
C ALA A 65 -2.65 -10.38 5.66
N PHE A 66 -3.31 -11.53 5.61
CA PHE A 66 -2.84 -12.82 6.15
C PHE A 66 -2.40 -12.72 7.63
N ALA A 67 -1.11 -12.86 7.92
CA ALA A 67 -0.62 -12.87 9.30
C ALA A 67 -0.53 -11.49 9.94
N LEU A 68 -0.74 -10.41 9.19
CA LEU A 68 -0.77 -9.06 9.74
C LEU A 68 -2.01 -8.86 10.61
N THR A 69 -1.94 -7.88 11.53
CA THR A 69 -3.11 -7.51 12.34
C THR A 69 -4.20 -6.85 11.50
N ALA A 70 -3.84 -6.12 10.46
CA ALA A 70 -4.78 -5.51 9.53
C ALA A 70 -5.59 -6.56 8.78
N ASN A 71 -6.74 -6.16 8.25
CA ASN A 71 -7.58 -7.03 7.43
C ASN A 71 -7.14 -7.04 5.96
N TYR A 72 -6.62 -5.92 5.48
CA TYR A 72 -6.24 -5.74 4.09
C TYR A 72 -4.87 -5.09 3.95
N VAL A 73 -4.18 -5.43 2.87
CA VAL A 73 -3.05 -4.64 2.37
C VAL A 73 -3.52 -3.96 1.09
N ILE A 74 -3.41 -2.64 1.05
CA ILE A 74 -3.71 -1.86 -0.15
C ILE A 74 -2.38 -1.54 -0.81
N HIS A 75 -2.19 -2.03 -2.03
CA HIS A 75 -0.97 -1.86 -2.79
C HIS A 75 -1.15 -0.70 -3.77
N THR A 76 -0.29 0.30 -3.69
CA THR A 76 -0.34 1.44 -4.60
C THR A 76 1.08 1.78 -5.06
N PRO A 77 1.35 1.68 -6.39
CA PRO A 77 2.65 2.06 -6.91
C PRO A 77 2.77 3.57 -7.00
N GLY A 78 3.77 4.12 -6.31
CA GLY A 78 4.06 5.54 -6.38
C GLY A 78 4.98 5.89 -7.54
N PRO A 79 5.01 7.16 -7.95
CA PRO A 79 5.92 7.60 -9.00
C PRO A 79 7.35 7.63 -8.48
N ILE A 80 8.30 7.46 -9.40
CA ILE A 80 9.71 7.72 -9.13
C ILE A 80 9.91 9.23 -9.35
N TYR A 81 10.37 9.93 -8.30
CA TYR A 81 10.61 11.36 -8.42
C TYR A 81 11.89 11.61 -9.21
N ILE A 82 11.77 12.36 -10.30
CA ILE A 82 12.88 12.71 -11.18
C ILE A 82 13.23 14.19 -11.01
N ASP A 83 12.29 15.09 -11.32
CA ASP A 83 12.56 16.53 -11.31
C ASP A 83 11.32 17.38 -11.01
N GLY A 84 10.17 16.76 -10.75
CA GLY A 84 8.91 17.45 -10.55
C GLY A 84 8.18 17.81 -11.85
N ASN A 85 8.72 17.43 -13.00
CA ASN A 85 8.15 17.78 -14.33
C ASN A 85 7.53 16.57 -15.05
N HIS A 86 7.41 15.42 -14.37
CA HIS A 86 6.87 14.18 -14.94
C HIS A 86 5.55 13.77 -14.27
N ASN A 87 4.75 14.73 -13.82
CA ASN A 87 3.48 14.50 -13.11
C ASN A 87 3.65 13.75 -11.79
N GLU A 88 4.84 13.76 -11.20
CA GLU A 88 5.11 12.99 -9.97
C GLU A 88 4.17 13.40 -8.84
N GLU A 89 3.97 14.70 -8.64
CA GLU A 89 3.11 15.20 -7.56
C GLU A 89 1.66 14.78 -7.77
N ARG A 90 1.15 14.86 -9.00
CA ARG A 90 -0.20 14.44 -9.33
C ARG A 90 -0.37 12.93 -9.15
N LEU A 91 0.62 12.14 -9.55
CA LEU A 91 0.59 10.69 -9.41
C LEU A 91 0.68 10.28 -7.95
N LEU A 92 1.50 10.98 -7.15
CA LEU A 92 1.57 10.73 -5.71
C LEU A 92 0.24 11.01 -5.04
N HIS A 93 -0.39 12.14 -5.38
CA HIS A 93 -1.73 12.48 -4.88
C HIS A 93 -2.73 11.38 -5.26
N ALA A 94 -2.66 10.89 -6.50
CA ALA A 94 -3.55 9.82 -6.96
C ALA A 94 -3.39 8.55 -6.13
N CYS A 95 -2.18 8.20 -5.70
CA CYS A 95 -1.95 7.05 -4.82
C CYS A 95 -2.75 7.15 -3.52
N TYR A 96 -2.73 8.31 -2.89
CA TYR A 96 -3.48 8.53 -1.64
C TYR A 96 -4.98 8.48 -1.89
N ILE A 97 -5.47 9.14 -2.93
CA ILE A 97 -6.90 9.18 -3.25
C ILE A 97 -7.41 7.78 -3.63
N SER A 98 -6.67 7.06 -4.48
CA SER A 98 -7.07 5.70 -4.88
C SER A 98 -7.10 4.75 -3.69
N SER A 99 -6.12 4.86 -2.79
CA SER A 99 -6.06 4.02 -1.59
C SER A 99 -7.21 4.31 -0.64
N LEU A 100 -7.52 5.59 -0.40
CA LEU A 100 -8.64 5.99 0.47
C LEU A 100 -9.97 5.57 -0.12
N SER A 101 -10.15 5.72 -1.43
CA SER A 101 -11.37 5.30 -2.12
C SER A 101 -11.57 3.79 -2.02
N LEU A 102 -10.51 3.01 -2.21
CA LEU A 102 -10.57 1.56 -2.10
C LEU A 102 -10.87 1.13 -0.67
N ALA A 103 -10.24 1.75 0.33
CA ALA A 103 -10.51 1.46 1.74
C ALA A 103 -11.98 1.74 2.08
N SER A 104 -12.56 2.82 1.55
CA SER A 104 -13.98 3.12 1.73
C SER A 104 -14.87 2.04 1.12
N THR A 105 -14.54 1.58 -0.07
CA THR A 105 -15.26 0.49 -0.73
C THR A 105 -15.22 -0.81 0.08
N LEU A 106 -14.12 -1.04 0.80
CA LEU A 106 -13.93 -2.22 1.65
C LEU A 106 -14.48 -2.03 3.07
N ASP A 107 -15.17 -0.91 3.32
CA ASP A 107 -15.72 -0.56 4.65
C ASP A 107 -14.66 -0.46 5.75
N CYS A 108 -13.45 -0.04 5.40
CA CYS A 108 -12.42 0.20 6.39
C CYS A 108 -12.69 1.47 7.18
N SER A 109 -12.55 1.39 8.51
CA SER A 109 -12.68 2.55 9.40
C SER A 109 -11.34 3.21 9.68
N SER A 110 -10.24 2.50 9.45
CA SER A 110 -8.91 3.00 9.72
C SER A 110 -7.92 2.50 8.67
N ILE A 111 -6.93 3.33 8.38
CA ILE A 111 -5.94 3.05 7.35
C ILE A 111 -4.62 3.68 7.78
N ALA A 112 -3.52 2.97 7.55
CA ALA A 112 -2.18 3.48 7.81
C ALA A 112 -1.40 3.57 6.51
N PHE A 113 -0.73 4.69 6.30
CA PHE A 113 0.10 4.94 5.13
C PHE A 113 1.57 4.99 5.52
N PRO A 114 2.46 4.38 4.72
CA PRO A 114 3.89 4.68 4.81
C PRO A 114 4.18 5.95 4.02
N LEU A 115 5.44 6.37 3.99
CA LEU A 115 5.85 7.33 2.98
C LEU A 115 5.83 6.64 1.61
N ILE A 116 5.08 7.23 0.68
CA ILE A 116 4.99 6.73 -0.68
C ILE A 116 5.92 7.59 -1.54
N SER A 117 6.92 6.97 -2.11
CA SER A 117 7.90 7.63 -2.98
C SER A 117 9.04 8.32 -2.21
#